data_8fe7f49833bed999f9d8f6df04612332
#
_entry.id   8fe7f49833bed999f9d8f6df04612332
#
_cell.length_a   1.000
_cell.length_b   1.000
_cell.length_c   1.000
_cell.angle_alpha   90.00
_cell.angle_beta   90.00
_cell.angle_gamma   90.00
#
_symmetry.space_group_name_H-M   'P 1'
#
loop_
_entity.id
_entity.type
_entity.pdbx_description
1 polymer ?
#
loop_
_entity_poly.entity_id
_entity_poly.type
_entity_poly.pdbx_seq_one_letter_code
_entity_poly.pdbx_strand_id
1 'polypeptide(L)'
;MSRHHVDRTRHRLGLLGAALALSLGLSSCSLLDRGSEPVEAETPSASATADLYDSQFTRDGTFQSHISVGGAEDIDFVYTLYPTKSTPRTNEWYPRGKKFFSFTFQAYDLTKKLRDPFATKRKVYLDRIKVTSRTITSDGGKTQRPYELDASARTITFDPQPVSTKYGMLIPSPKGAFELRNQKIKGTSLDTRGIELTFTAKVSIQERPGSSSFVQRTVKQTVPIAIFESEKKTEKAKIPVNAN
;
A
#
# COMPACT_ATOMS: atom_id res chain seq x y z
N MET A 1 -38.87 -52.00 6.60
CA MET A 1 -40.00 -51.30 7.27
C MET A 1 -39.47 -49.96 7.70
N SER A 2 -39.91 -48.86 7.29
CA SER A 2 -41.03 -48.32 6.50
C SER A 2 -40.55 -47.05 5.82
N ARG A 3 -40.93 -46.89 4.60
CA ARG A 3 -40.83 -45.67 3.76
C ARG A 3 -41.78 -44.63 4.29
N HIS A 4 -41.44 -43.34 4.17
CA HIS A 4 -42.39 -42.33 3.76
C HIS A 4 -41.69 -41.24 2.92
N HIS A 5 -42.14 -41.22 1.74
CA HIS A 5 -42.06 -40.29 0.66
C HIS A 5 -43.31 -39.36 0.70
N VAL A 6 -43.17 -38.10 0.51
CA VAL A 6 -44.19 -37.14 -0.01
C VAL A 6 -43.41 -35.89 -0.45
N ASP A 7 -43.19 -35.59 -1.65
CA ASP A 7 -43.91 -35.18 -2.83
C ASP A 7 -44.49 -33.75 -2.81
N ARG A 8 -43.95 -32.98 -3.73
CA ARG A 8 -44.52 -31.93 -4.60
C ARG A 8 -45.47 -30.92 -4.04
N THR A 9 -45.20 -29.65 -4.31
CA THR A 9 -46.05 -28.92 -5.30
C THR A 9 -45.41 -27.64 -5.82
N ARG A 10 -45.46 -27.52 -7.12
CA ARG A 10 -45.18 -26.33 -7.95
C ARG A 10 -46.42 -25.41 -7.86
N HIS A 11 -46.19 -24.08 -7.86
CA HIS A 11 -47.09 -23.18 -8.58
C HIS A 11 -46.34 -22.08 -9.29
N ARG A 12 -46.72 -21.96 -10.52
CA ARG A 12 -46.33 -20.98 -11.54
C ARG A 12 -47.28 -19.76 -11.47
N LEU A 13 -46.86 -18.76 -12.16
CA LEU A 13 -47.61 -17.70 -12.89
C LEU A 13 -47.90 -16.40 -12.14
N GLY A 14 -47.60 -15.35 -12.87
CA GLY A 14 -48.36 -14.19 -13.31
C GLY A 14 -47.43 -12.95 -13.31
N LEU A 15 -46.91 -12.50 -14.30
CA LEU A 15 -47.21 -11.71 -15.51
C LEU A 15 -47.89 -10.34 -15.26
N LEU A 16 -47.33 -9.33 -15.94
CA LEU A 16 -47.89 -8.03 -16.34
C LEU A 16 -47.88 -6.94 -15.23
N GLY A 17 -47.43 -5.77 -15.44
CA GLY A 17 -47.26 -4.93 -16.62
C GLY A 17 -47.59 -3.50 -16.23
N ALA A 18 -47.01 -2.60 -16.85
CA ALA A 18 -47.48 -1.24 -17.13
C ALA A 18 -46.49 -0.13 -16.78
N ALA A 19 -45.98 0.38 -17.86
CA ALA A 19 -45.38 1.69 -18.00
C ALA A 19 -46.42 2.80 -17.75
N LEU A 20 -46.00 3.92 -17.21
CA LEU A 20 -46.56 5.21 -17.60
C LEU A 20 -45.55 6.32 -17.43
N ALA A 21 -45.38 7.01 -18.51
CA ALA A 21 -44.56 8.18 -18.73
C ALA A 21 -45.28 9.49 -18.32
N LEU A 22 -44.52 10.56 -18.41
CA LEU A 22 -44.87 11.98 -18.52
C LEU A 22 -45.27 12.70 -17.23
N SER A 23 -44.55 13.76 -16.93
CA SER A 23 -45.02 15.10 -17.23
C SER A 23 -43.94 16.17 -17.02
N LEU A 24 -43.74 16.90 -18.04
CA LEU A 24 -43.27 18.24 -18.18
C LEU A 24 -43.92 19.23 -17.17
N GLY A 25 -43.11 20.11 -16.62
CA GLY A 25 -43.56 21.27 -15.88
C GLY A 25 -42.59 22.42 -16.10
N LEU A 26 -42.98 23.28 -17.01
CA LEU A 26 -42.35 24.52 -17.44
C LEU A 26 -42.42 25.60 -16.36
N SER A 27 -41.32 26.34 -16.26
CA SER A 27 -41.23 27.80 -16.16
C SER A 27 -42.07 28.56 -15.13
N SER A 28 -41.40 29.36 -14.35
CA SER A 28 -41.77 30.76 -14.25
C SER A 28 -40.59 31.66 -13.93
N CYS A 29 -40.34 32.55 -14.85
CA CYS A 29 -39.55 33.73 -14.65
C CYS A 29 -40.26 34.70 -13.70
N SER A 30 -39.53 35.29 -12.78
CA SER A 30 -39.86 36.63 -12.31
C SER A 30 -38.57 37.43 -12.15
N LEU A 31 -38.47 38.41 -13.02
CA LEU A 31 -37.61 39.57 -12.92
C LEU A 31 -37.99 40.42 -11.70
N LEU A 32 -36.94 40.83 -10.97
CA LEU A 32 -36.76 42.16 -10.38
C LEU A 32 -35.48 42.17 -9.58
N ASP A 33 -34.40 42.56 -10.18
CA ASP A 33 -33.64 43.81 -10.09
C ASP A 33 -33.03 44.13 -8.72
N ARG A 34 -31.71 44.35 -8.84
CA ARG A 34 -30.76 45.12 -8.03
C ARG A 34 -29.67 44.37 -7.32
N GLY A 35 -28.55 44.24 -8.02
CA GLY A 35 -27.28 44.75 -7.54
C GLY A 35 -26.64 44.03 -6.34
N SER A 36 -26.09 42.85 -6.55
CA SER A 36 -24.89 42.38 -5.87
C SER A 36 -24.31 41.30 -6.75
N GLU A 37 -23.19 41.58 -7.37
CA GLU A 37 -22.43 40.57 -8.07
C GLU A 37 -22.15 39.45 -7.11
N PRO A 38 -22.51 38.18 -7.43
CA PRO A 38 -21.99 37.05 -6.68
C PRO A 38 -20.50 37.00 -6.98
N VAL A 39 -19.69 37.18 -5.94
CA VAL A 39 -18.33 36.72 -5.98
C VAL A 39 -18.44 35.25 -6.31
N GLU A 40 -18.17 34.90 -7.54
CA GLU A 40 -17.97 33.53 -8.01
C GLU A 40 -16.85 32.99 -7.16
N ALA A 41 -17.21 32.17 -6.17
CA ALA A 41 -16.25 31.35 -5.49
C ALA A 41 -15.60 30.53 -6.62
N GLU A 42 -14.39 30.89 -6.98
CA GLU A 42 -13.54 30.08 -7.83
C GLU A 42 -13.47 28.70 -7.18
N THR A 43 -14.32 27.82 -7.64
CA THR A 43 -14.12 26.39 -7.46
C THR A 43 -12.70 26.14 -7.94
N PRO A 44 -11.78 25.65 -7.11
CA PRO A 44 -10.45 25.36 -7.60
C PRO A 44 -10.65 24.42 -8.76
N SER A 45 -10.43 24.92 -9.95
CA SER A 45 -10.38 24.14 -11.17
C SER A 45 -9.42 23.02 -10.88
N ALA A 46 -9.93 21.80 -10.85
CA ALA A 46 -9.09 20.62 -10.80
C ALA A 46 -8.15 20.77 -11.99
N SER A 47 -6.94 21.25 -11.71
CA SER A 47 -5.86 21.28 -12.69
C SER A 47 -5.83 19.91 -13.29
N ALA A 48 -5.95 19.84 -14.59
CA ALA A 48 -5.86 18.59 -15.34
C ALA A 48 -4.67 17.82 -14.78
N THR A 49 -4.97 16.76 -14.06
CA THR A 49 -4.00 15.79 -13.57
C THR A 49 -3.37 15.20 -14.82
N ALA A 50 -2.25 15.77 -15.26
CA ALA A 50 -1.34 15.06 -16.13
C ALA A 50 -1.19 13.69 -15.52
N ASP A 51 -1.45 12.61 -16.26
CA ASP A 51 -1.56 11.23 -15.83
C ASP A 51 -0.74 10.95 -14.58
N LEU A 52 -1.40 11.01 -13.43
CA LEU A 52 -0.74 10.69 -12.18
C LEU A 52 -0.34 9.23 -12.31
N TYR A 53 0.95 8.97 -12.26
CA TYR A 53 1.51 7.64 -12.22
C TYR A 53 0.68 6.77 -11.27
N ASP A 54 0.04 5.69 -11.78
CA ASP A 54 -0.87 4.88 -10.98
C ASP A 54 -0.15 4.30 -9.76
N SER A 55 -0.63 4.66 -8.60
CA SER A 55 0.00 4.32 -7.33
C SER A 55 -1.05 4.00 -6.28
N GLN A 56 -1.16 2.72 -5.94
CA GLN A 56 -1.98 2.27 -4.82
C GLN A 56 -1.58 3.01 -3.53
N PHE A 57 -0.27 3.13 -3.27
CA PHE A 57 0.25 3.84 -2.10
C PHE A 57 -0.27 5.27 -1.99
N THR A 58 -0.26 6.00 -3.11
CA THR A 58 -0.70 7.41 -3.14
C THR A 58 -2.22 7.51 -3.05
N ARG A 59 -2.96 6.66 -3.75
CA ARG A 59 -4.42 6.67 -3.76
C ARG A 59 -5.02 6.23 -2.42
N ASP A 60 -4.53 5.11 -1.87
CA ASP A 60 -5.16 4.44 -0.74
C ASP A 60 -4.45 4.71 0.60
N GLY A 61 -3.32 5.43 0.58
CA GLY A 61 -2.48 5.66 1.77
C GLY A 61 -1.79 4.39 2.27
N THR A 62 -1.77 3.33 1.47
CA THR A 62 -1.11 2.07 1.76
C THR A 62 -0.86 1.30 0.47
N PHE A 63 0.15 0.45 0.49
CA PHE A 63 0.38 -0.54 -0.56
C PHE A 63 0.54 -1.90 0.10
N GLN A 64 -0.16 -2.89 -0.43
CA GLN A 64 -0.01 -4.28 0.00
C GLN A 64 0.11 -5.19 -1.22
N SER A 65 1.00 -6.16 -1.13
CA SER A 65 1.15 -7.20 -2.15
C SER A 65 1.36 -8.57 -1.53
N HIS A 66 0.90 -9.57 -2.24
CA HIS A 66 1.07 -10.99 -1.97
C HIS A 66 1.97 -11.57 -3.05
N ILE A 67 3.04 -12.25 -2.66
CA ILE A 67 4.08 -12.72 -3.58
C ILE A 67 4.37 -14.18 -3.32
N SER A 68 4.24 -15.00 -4.35
CA SER A 68 4.75 -16.37 -4.38
C SER A 68 6.07 -16.42 -5.14
N VAL A 69 6.95 -17.33 -4.77
CA VAL A 69 8.23 -17.52 -5.45
C VAL A 69 8.39 -18.96 -5.91
N GLY A 70 9.05 -19.16 -7.05
CA GLY A 70 9.27 -20.46 -7.64
C GLY A 70 9.94 -21.44 -6.69
N GLY A 71 9.37 -22.65 -6.56
CA GLY A 71 9.81 -23.71 -5.64
C GLY A 71 9.44 -23.45 -4.17
N ALA A 72 8.54 -22.50 -3.91
CA ALA A 72 7.88 -22.26 -2.62
C ALA A 72 6.54 -21.52 -2.84
N GLU A 73 5.76 -21.98 -3.81
CA GLU A 73 4.50 -21.37 -4.25
C GLU A 73 3.43 -21.38 -3.14
N ASP A 74 3.58 -22.25 -2.19
CA ASP A 74 2.73 -22.39 -1.01
C ASP A 74 3.18 -21.54 0.20
N ILE A 75 4.17 -20.68 0.01
CA ILE A 75 4.51 -19.59 0.93
C ILE A 75 4.07 -18.27 0.30
N ASP A 76 3.17 -17.56 0.98
CA ASP A 76 2.79 -16.22 0.62
C ASP A 76 3.64 -15.20 1.37
N PHE A 77 4.33 -14.35 0.63
CA PHE A 77 5.09 -13.24 1.18
C PHE A 77 4.30 -11.95 1.05
N VAL A 78 4.03 -11.30 2.17
CA VAL A 78 3.23 -10.08 2.23
C VAL A 78 4.11 -8.88 2.54
N TYR A 79 4.16 -7.93 1.61
CA TYR A 79 4.65 -6.58 1.85
C TYR A 79 3.49 -5.67 2.16
N THR A 80 3.65 -4.85 3.21
CA THR A 80 2.76 -3.73 3.46
C THR A 80 3.59 -2.48 3.65
N LEU A 81 3.33 -1.45 2.85
CA LEU A 81 4.00 -0.16 2.87
C LEU A 81 2.98 0.94 3.16
N TYR A 82 3.32 1.86 4.06
CA TYR A 82 2.44 2.99 4.39
C TYR A 82 3.26 4.26 4.71
N PRO A 83 2.72 5.45 4.40
CA PRO A 83 3.38 6.71 4.71
C PRO A 83 3.34 7.01 6.20
N THR A 84 4.37 7.71 6.68
CA THR A 84 4.48 8.08 8.09
C THR A 84 5.01 9.51 8.26
N LYS A 85 4.82 10.09 9.45
CA LYS A 85 5.38 11.38 9.89
C LYS A 85 5.03 12.60 9.03
N SER A 86 4.00 12.55 8.23
CA SER A 86 3.52 13.71 7.49
C SER A 86 2.06 13.97 7.85
N THR A 87 1.70 15.21 8.04
CA THR A 87 0.32 15.64 8.30
C THR A 87 0.04 16.93 7.52
N PRO A 88 -1.21 17.17 7.11
CA PRO A 88 -2.40 16.33 7.25
C PRO A 88 -2.51 15.19 6.24
N ARG A 89 -1.76 15.21 5.13
CA ARG A 89 -1.86 14.27 4.01
C ARG A 89 -0.57 13.46 3.87
N THR A 90 -0.47 12.37 4.60
CA THR A 90 0.76 11.58 4.71
C THR A 90 1.15 10.86 3.41
N ASN A 91 0.16 10.56 2.55
CA ASN A 91 0.33 9.89 1.26
C ASN A 91 0.54 10.86 0.07
N GLU A 92 0.38 12.16 0.26
CA GLU A 92 0.69 13.16 -0.76
C GLU A 92 2.15 13.60 -0.65
N TRP A 93 2.97 13.08 -1.53
CA TRP A 93 4.39 13.40 -1.54
C TRP A 93 4.73 14.42 -2.63
N TYR A 94 5.57 15.38 -2.27
CA TYR A 94 6.05 16.46 -3.15
C TYR A 94 7.57 16.35 -3.34
N PRO A 95 8.13 16.85 -4.45
CA PRO A 95 9.57 16.72 -4.74
C PRO A 95 10.46 17.18 -3.58
N ARG A 96 10.21 18.37 -3.07
CA ARG A 96 10.98 18.99 -1.98
C ARG A 96 10.39 18.74 -0.58
N GLY A 97 9.19 18.16 -0.50
CA GLY A 97 8.50 17.84 0.75
C GLY A 97 9.19 16.75 1.56
N LYS A 98 8.87 16.70 2.86
CA LYS A 98 9.28 15.58 3.71
C LYS A 98 8.49 14.34 3.34
N LYS A 99 9.19 13.25 3.11
CA LYS A 99 8.63 11.96 2.71
C LYS A 99 9.17 10.88 3.63
N PHE A 100 8.26 10.17 4.30
CA PHE A 100 8.62 9.07 5.19
C PHE A 100 7.68 7.89 4.94
N PHE A 101 8.21 6.70 5.04
CA PHE A 101 7.43 5.47 4.99
C PHE A 101 7.86 4.49 6.09
N SER A 102 6.98 3.57 6.38
CA SER A 102 7.26 2.35 7.13
C SER A 102 6.80 1.17 6.32
N PHE A 103 7.41 0.02 6.53
CA PHE A 103 6.96 -1.20 5.87
C PHE A 103 7.13 -2.43 6.76
N THR A 104 6.28 -3.42 6.51
CA THR A 104 6.35 -4.73 7.11
C THR A 104 6.58 -5.79 6.03
N PHE A 105 7.22 -6.87 6.40
CA PHE A 105 7.39 -8.05 5.58
C PHE A 105 7.15 -9.31 6.41
N GLN A 106 6.20 -10.12 5.96
CA GLN A 106 5.77 -11.34 6.64
C GLN A 106 5.69 -12.50 5.66
N ALA A 107 5.68 -13.73 6.19
CA ALA A 107 5.45 -14.94 5.43
C ALA A 107 4.27 -15.73 6.01
N TYR A 108 3.49 -16.38 5.15
CA TYR A 108 2.39 -17.25 5.52
C TYR A 108 2.55 -18.60 4.85
N ASP A 109 2.51 -19.67 5.62
CA ASP A 109 2.47 -21.04 5.10
C ASP A 109 1.02 -21.38 4.71
N LEU A 110 0.70 -21.35 3.44
CA LEU A 110 -0.65 -21.56 2.91
C LEU A 110 -1.12 -23.02 3.03
N THR A 111 -0.21 -23.96 3.33
CA THR A 111 -0.58 -25.36 3.59
C THR A 111 -1.25 -25.54 4.96
N LYS A 112 -1.25 -24.49 5.79
CA LYS A 112 -1.76 -24.51 7.17
C LYS A 112 -2.72 -23.33 7.39
N LYS A 113 -3.71 -23.56 8.25
CA LYS A 113 -4.59 -22.48 8.69
C LYS A 113 -3.82 -21.53 9.62
N LEU A 114 -4.25 -20.27 9.69
CA LEU A 114 -3.61 -19.26 10.54
C LEU A 114 -3.52 -19.71 12.02
N ARG A 115 -4.56 -20.38 12.50
CA ARG A 115 -4.67 -20.84 13.91
C ARG A 115 -4.00 -22.19 14.18
N ASP A 116 -3.50 -22.89 13.17
CA ASP A 116 -2.77 -24.15 13.38
C ASP A 116 -1.51 -23.90 14.22
N PRO A 117 -1.10 -24.87 15.05
CA PRO A 117 0.08 -24.73 15.88
C PRO A 117 1.31 -24.35 15.06
N PHE A 118 2.09 -23.39 15.55
CA PHE A 118 3.25 -22.86 14.81
C PHE A 118 4.29 -23.96 14.49
N ALA A 119 4.43 -24.97 15.33
CA ALA A 119 5.33 -26.10 15.10
C ALA A 119 4.98 -26.92 13.84
N THR A 120 3.73 -26.84 13.36
CA THR A 120 3.27 -27.53 12.15
C THR A 120 3.48 -26.70 10.87
N LYS A 121 3.95 -25.45 11.00
CA LYS A 121 4.22 -24.54 9.90
C LYS A 121 5.71 -24.55 9.55
N ARG A 122 6.03 -24.28 8.30
CA ARG A 122 7.42 -24.09 7.88
C ARG A 122 7.96 -22.78 8.45
N LYS A 123 9.20 -22.82 8.92
CA LYS A 123 9.91 -21.63 9.35
C LYS A 123 10.47 -20.90 8.14
N VAL A 124 10.34 -19.59 8.14
CA VAL A 124 10.92 -18.70 7.14
C VAL A 124 11.76 -17.66 7.86
N TYR A 125 12.99 -17.49 7.44
CA TYR A 125 13.91 -16.52 8.00
C TYR A 125 14.27 -15.47 6.96
N LEU A 126 14.23 -14.20 7.34
CA LEU A 126 14.72 -13.09 6.55
C LEU A 126 16.15 -12.78 6.95
N ASP A 127 17.09 -13.00 6.05
CA ASP A 127 18.50 -12.71 6.27
C ASP A 127 18.82 -11.24 6.00
N ARG A 128 18.49 -10.78 4.80
CA ARG A 128 18.87 -9.47 4.31
C ARG A 128 17.71 -8.80 3.58
N ILE A 129 17.59 -7.50 3.79
CA ILE A 129 16.69 -6.64 3.03
C ILE A 129 17.49 -5.56 2.31
N LYS A 130 17.26 -5.41 1.01
CA LYS A 130 17.78 -4.33 0.20
C LYS A 130 16.61 -3.55 -0.37
N VAL A 131 16.69 -2.22 -0.30
CA VAL A 131 15.73 -1.33 -0.95
C VAL A 131 16.51 -0.36 -1.81
N THR A 132 16.15 -0.25 -3.07
CA THR A 132 16.66 0.77 -3.98
C THR A 132 15.54 1.65 -4.45
N SER A 133 15.85 2.87 -4.84
CA SER A 133 14.88 3.79 -5.39
C SER A 133 15.34 4.38 -6.72
N ARG A 134 14.37 4.78 -7.55
CA ARG A 134 14.63 5.61 -8.73
C ARG A 134 13.49 6.62 -8.91
N THR A 135 13.83 7.82 -9.40
CA THR A 135 12.82 8.82 -9.79
C THR A 135 12.37 8.59 -11.22
N ILE A 136 11.12 8.94 -11.47
CA ILE A 136 10.53 9.07 -12.79
C ILE A 136 10.27 10.57 -13.00
N THR A 137 10.72 11.12 -14.11
CA THR A 137 10.64 12.53 -14.44
C THR A 137 9.78 12.76 -15.69
N SER A 138 9.16 13.94 -15.82
CA SER A 138 8.28 14.25 -16.94
C SER A 138 9.02 14.41 -18.27
N ASP A 139 10.22 14.98 -18.26
CA ASP A 139 10.86 15.47 -19.48
C ASP A 139 12.23 14.82 -19.74
N GLY A 140 12.38 13.55 -19.37
CA GLY A 140 13.65 12.85 -19.51
C GLY A 140 14.76 13.38 -18.60
N GLY A 141 14.38 14.05 -17.52
CA GLY A 141 15.30 14.58 -16.53
C GLY A 141 16.17 13.49 -15.88
N LYS A 142 17.19 13.90 -15.20
CA LYS A 142 18.17 12.98 -14.58
C LYS A 142 17.51 12.10 -13.51
N THR A 143 17.60 10.78 -13.66
CA THR A 143 17.19 9.83 -12.66
C THR A 143 18.00 9.97 -11.37
N GLN A 144 17.30 10.08 -10.24
CA GLN A 144 17.87 10.17 -8.90
C GLN A 144 17.57 8.91 -8.09
N ARG A 145 18.37 8.68 -7.05
CA ARG A 145 18.18 7.59 -6.08
C ARG A 145 17.98 8.18 -4.69
N PRO A 146 16.76 8.64 -4.35
CA PRO A 146 16.50 9.35 -3.11
C PRO A 146 16.52 8.49 -1.85
N TYR A 147 16.50 7.16 -2.00
CA TYR A 147 16.57 6.21 -0.89
C TYR A 147 17.34 4.96 -1.29
N GLU A 148 18.17 4.49 -0.36
CA GLU A 148 18.88 3.21 -0.47
C GLU A 148 19.06 2.61 0.92
N LEU A 149 18.87 1.29 1.00
CA LEU A 149 19.09 0.48 2.19
C LEU A 149 19.64 -0.87 1.75
N ASP A 150 20.63 -1.38 2.46
CA ASP A 150 21.13 -2.74 2.29
C ASP A 150 21.72 -3.24 3.61
N ALA A 151 20.96 -4.08 4.32
CA ALA A 151 21.31 -4.48 5.68
C ALA A 151 20.77 -5.86 6.07
N SER A 152 21.37 -6.45 7.11
CA SER A 152 20.82 -7.63 7.76
C SER A 152 19.51 -7.28 8.48
N ALA A 153 18.46 -8.06 8.23
CA ALA A 153 17.13 -7.78 8.77
C ALA A 153 17.10 -7.70 10.30
N ARG A 154 17.80 -8.62 10.97
CA ARG A 154 17.85 -8.69 12.44
C ARG A 154 18.48 -7.47 13.11
N THR A 155 19.29 -6.69 12.38
CA THR A 155 19.99 -5.52 12.96
C THR A 155 19.23 -4.21 12.79
N ILE A 156 18.25 -4.19 11.89
CA ILE A 156 17.51 -2.96 11.55
C ILE A 156 16.01 -3.04 11.82
N THR A 157 15.50 -4.22 12.15
CA THR A 157 14.08 -4.38 12.50
C THR A 157 13.70 -3.52 13.71
N PHE A 158 12.46 -3.07 13.74
CA PHE A 158 11.91 -2.37 14.89
C PHE A 158 11.79 -3.27 16.14
N ASP A 159 11.66 -4.58 15.95
CA ASP A 159 11.64 -5.53 17.06
C ASP A 159 13.01 -5.52 17.78
N PRO A 160 13.06 -5.17 19.07
CA PRO A 160 14.30 -5.10 19.82
C PRO A 160 14.90 -6.48 20.15
N GLN A 161 14.09 -7.54 20.08
CA GLN A 161 14.50 -8.92 20.39
C GLN A 161 13.98 -9.92 19.35
N PRO A 162 14.36 -9.79 18.08
CA PRO A 162 13.85 -10.65 17.04
C PRO A 162 14.33 -12.09 17.23
N VAL A 163 13.43 -13.03 17.11
CA VAL A 163 13.80 -14.45 17.09
C VAL A 163 14.67 -14.71 15.87
N SER A 164 15.92 -15.02 16.05
CA SER A 164 16.88 -15.15 14.96
C SER A 164 17.79 -16.37 15.09
N THR A 165 18.31 -16.83 13.97
CA THR A 165 19.26 -17.92 13.82
C THR A 165 20.36 -17.55 12.82
N LYS A 166 21.22 -18.50 12.49
CA LYS A 166 22.19 -18.33 11.38
C LYS A 166 21.53 -18.03 10.02
N TYR A 167 20.24 -18.34 9.85
CA TYR A 167 19.48 -18.10 8.61
C TYR A 167 18.80 -16.73 8.56
N GLY A 168 18.91 -15.91 9.62
CA GLY A 168 18.27 -14.60 9.72
C GLY A 168 17.22 -14.51 10.82
N MET A 169 16.32 -13.52 10.75
CA MET A 169 15.21 -13.38 11.70
C MET A 169 13.95 -14.08 11.22
N LEU A 170 13.21 -14.61 12.16
CA LEU A 170 11.96 -15.35 11.93
C LEU A 170 10.84 -14.38 11.52
N ILE A 171 10.19 -14.65 10.38
CA ILE A 171 9.13 -13.79 9.84
C ILE A 171 7.77 -14.45 9.60
N PRO A 172 7.54 -15.76 9.90
CA PRO A 172 6.22 -16.35 9.65
C PRO A 172 5.20 -15.87 10.67
N SER A 173 4.02 -15.48 10.15
CA SER A 173 2.88 -15.15 11.00
C SER A 173 2.38 -16.40 11.75
N PRO A 174 1.97 -16.28 13.03
CA PRO A 174 1.91 -15.08 13.86
C PRO A 174 3.16 -14.82 14.72
N LYS A 175 4.22 -15.58 14.57
CA LYS A 175 5.39 -15.55 15.48
C LYS A 175 6.44 -14.50 15.13
N GLY A 176 6.44 -14.00 13.90
CA GLY A 176 7.41 -13.00 13.46
C GLY A 176 6.89 -12.10 12.36
N ALA A 177 7.49 -10.94 12.29
CA ALA A 177 7.35 -9.99 11.20
C ALA A 177 8.60 -9.13 11.18
N PHE A 178 9.09 -8.81 10.00
CA PHE A 178 10.05 -7.74 9.87
C PHE A 178 9.29 -6.42 9.78
N GLU A 179 9.70 -5.43 10.54
CA GLU A 179 9.16 -4.09 10.50
C GLU A 179 10.30 -3.07 10.49
N LEU A 180 10.24 -2.12 9.55
CA LEU A 180 11.14 -0.98 9.49
C LEU A 180 10.33 0.30 9.46
N ARG A 181 10.57 1.19 10.43
CA ARG A 181 9.76 2.40 10.65
C ARG A 181 10.45 3.67 10.20
N ASN A 182 9.64 4.62 9.77
CA ASN A 182 10.02 6.02 9.58
C ASN A 182 11.24 6.24 8.67
N GLN A 183 11.30 5.53 7.57
CA GLN A 183 12.37 5.68 6.60
C GLN A 183 12.20 6.97 5.80
N LYS A 184 13.25 7.79 5.77
CA LYS A 184 13.21 9.11 5.14
C LYS A 184 13.68 9.02 3.69
N ILE A 185 12.85 9.48 2.77
CA ILE A 185 13.23 9.71 1.38
C ILE A 185 13.78 11.13 1.22
N LYS A 186 14.90 11.27 0.53
CA LYS A 186 15.53 12.56 0.24
C LYS A 186 14.67 13.40 -0.71
N GLY A 187 14.90 14.70 -0.74
CA GLY A 187 14.30 15.59 -1.73
C GLY A 187 14.73 15.21 -3.15
N THR A 188 13.86 15.44 -4.11
CA THR A 188 14.07 15.16 -5.53
C THR A 188 13.96 16.45 -6.36
N SER A 189 14.28 16.39 -7.64
CA SER A 189 14.09 17.48 -8.59
C SER A 189 12.60 17.80 -8.79
N LEU A 190 12.29 19.02 -9.17
CA LEU A 190 10.89 19.50 -9.33
C LEU A 190 10.15 18.82 -10.48
N ASP A 191 10.89 18.30 -11.47
CA ASP A 191 10.37 17.53 -12.60
C ASP A 191 10.02 16.07 -12.24
N THR A 192 10.21 15.65 -10.97
CA THR A 192 9.87 14.31 -10.50
C THR A 192 8.37 14.13 -10.47
N ARG A 193 7.86 13.08 -11.13
CA ARG A 193 6.45 12.67 -11.17
C ARG A 193 6.18 11.37 -10.42
N GLY A 194 7.21 10.59 -10.17
CA GLY A 194 7.13 9.33 -9.44
C GLY A 194 8.43 8.92 -8.78
N ILE A 195 8.30 8.05 -7.80
CA ILE A 195 9.41 7.32 -7.19
C ILE A 195 9.04 5.84 -7.20
N GLU A 196 9.91 5.00 -7.71
CA GLU A 196 9.79 3.56 -7.52
C GLU A 196 10.72 3.11 -6.40
N LEU A 197 10.18 2.36 -5.46
CA LEU A 197 10.94 1.64 -4.43
C LEU A 197 10.99 0.16 -4.81
N THR A 198 12.17 -0.39 -4.98
CA THR A 198 12.34 -1.83 -5.23
C THR A 198 12.91 -2.49 -3.98
N PHE A 199 12.11 -3.34 -3.37
CA PHE A 199 12.47 -4.18 -2.23
C PHE A 199 12.97 -5.52 -2.71
N THR A 200 14.07 -5.99 -2.15
CA THR A 200 14.66 -7.32 -2.41
C THR A 200 14.99 -7.97 -1.09
N ALA A 201 14.30 -9.05 -0.77
CA ALA A 201 14.47 -9.81 0.48
C ALA A 201 15.15 -11.15 0.18
N LYS A 202 16.23 -11.46 0.90
CA LYS A 202 16.84 -12.79 0.90
C LYS A 202 16.25 -13.59 2.05
N VAL A 203 15.59 -14.71 1.73
CA VAL A 203 14.89 -15.55 2.68
C VAL A 203 15.41 -16.98 2.64
N SER A 204 15.39 -17.63 3.81
CA SER A 204 15.63 -19.07 3.97
C SER A 204 14.33 -19.73 4.41
N ILE A 205 13.79 -20.62 3.58
CA ILE A 205 12.51 -21.29 3.76
C ILE A 205 12.78 -22.74 4.18
N GLN A 206 12.20 -23.17 5.29
CA GLN A 206 12.26 -24.56 5.73
C GLN A 206 11.53 -25.45 4.73
N GLU A 207 12.16 -26.54 4.28
CA GLU A 207 11.56 -27.42 3.26
C GLU A 207 10.30 -28.12 3.77
N ARG A 208 10.30 -28.54 5.02
CA ARG A 208 9.16 -29.17 5.71
C ARG A 208 9.18 -28.78 7.19
N PRO A 209 8.03 -28.69 7.86
CA PRO A 209 7.97 -28.46 9.30
C PRO A 209 8.89 -29.45 10.06
N GLY A 210 9.71 -28.93 10.95
CA GLY A 210 10.67 -29.71 11.74
C GLY A 210 11.97 -30.11 11.03
N SER A 211 12.10 -29.88 9.70
CA SER A 211 13.32 -30.17 8.94
C SER A 211 14.48 -29.26 9.38
N SER A 212 15.71 -29.77 9.29
CA SER A 212 16.93 -28.95 9.38
C SER A 212 17.36 -28.34 8.04
N SER A 213 16.71 -28.74 6.94
CA SER A 213 17.00 -28.29 5.58
C SER A 213 16.24 -27.01 5.23
N PHE A 214 16.93 -26.07 4.62
CA PHE A 214 16.39 -24.77 4.19
C PHE A 214 16.80 -24.48 2.75
N VAL A 215 15.86 -23.91 2.01
CA VAL A 215 16.07 -23.42 0.64
C VAL A 215 16.13 -21.90 0.65
N GLN A 216 17.14 -21.33 0.01
CA GLN A 216 17.24 -19.89 -0.13
C GLN A 216 16.46 -19.39 -1.34
N ARG A 217 15.75 -18.28 -1.17
CA ARG A 217 15.00 -17.59 -2.23
C ARG A 217 15.20 -16.08 -2.12
N THR A 218 14.95 -15.41 -3.24
CA THR A 218 14.89 -13.95 -3.31
C THR A 218 13.48 -13.53 -3.65
N VAL A 219 12.88 -12.72 -2.78
CA VAL A 219 11.56 -12.12 -2.99
C VAL A 219 11.77 -10.68 -3.41
N LYS A 220 11.13 -10.26 -4.50
CA LYS A 220 11.28 -8.90 -5.05
C LYS A 220 9.92 -8.24 -5.23
N GLN A 221 9.80 -6.99 -4.79
CA GLN A 221 8.62 -6.16 -4.96
C GLN A 221 9.03 -4.75 -5.40
N THR A 222 8.37 -4.23 -6.44
CA THR A 222 8.48 -2.83 -6.82
C THR A 222 7.19 -2.11 -6.48
N VAL A 223 7.32 -0.97 -5.80
CA VAL A 223 6.21 -0.13 -5.37
C VAL A 223 6.32 1.22 -6.05
N PRO A 224 5.38 1.54 -6.96
CA PRO A 224 5.27 2.85 -7.56
C PRO A 224 4.63 3.83 -6.57
N ILE A 225 5.16 5.05 -6.48
CA ILE A 225 4.65 6.13 -5.64
C ILE A 225 4.56 7.39 -6.49
N ALA A 226 3.37 7.96 -6.61
CA ALA A 226 3.18 9.21 -7.33
C ALA A 226 3.72 10.41 -6.53
N ILE A 227 4.28 11.38 -7.22
CA ILE A 227 4.79 12.63 -6.67
C ILE A 227 3.96 13.77 -7.25
N PHE A 228 3.32 14.51 -6.36
CA PHE A 228 2.51 15.67 -6.73
C PHE A 228 3.38 16.85 -7.14
N GLU A 229 2.91 17.65 -8.06
CA GLU A 229 3.58 18.87 -8.43
C GLU A 229 3.60 19.87 -7.28
N SER A 230 4.74 20.48 -7.03
CA SER A 230 4.87 21.57 -6.09
C SER A 230 6.02 22.47 -6.50
N GLU A 231 5.72 23.73 -6.75
CA GLU A 231 6.71 24.79 -6.99
C GLU A 231 7.27 25.36 -5.67
N LYS A 232 6.55 25.16 -4.56
CA LYS A 232 6.92 25.74 -3.26
C LYS A 232 7.78 24.81 -2.45
N LYS A 233 8.86 25.34 -1.92
CA LYS A 233 9.65 24.67 -0.89
C LYS A 233 8.80 24.59 0.38
N THR A 234 8.71 23.39 0.99
CA THR A 234 8.03 23.24 2.28
C THR A 234 8.80 24.04 3.34
N GLU A 235 8.20 25.13 3.83
CA GLU A 235 8.75 25.88 4.96
C GLU A 235 8.48 25.16 6.27
N LYS A 236 9.47 25.17 7.16
CA LYS A 236 9.27 24.66 8.52
C LYS A 236 8.40 25.66 9.26
N ALA A 237 7.21 25.29 9.64
CA ALA A 237 6.45 26.08 10.61
C ALA A 237 7.26 26.17 11.92
N LYS A 238 7.65 27.38 12.29
CA LYS A 238 8.19 27.64 13.62
C LYS A 238 6.99 27.69 14.57
N ILE A 239 6.88 26.71 15.42
CA ILE A 239 5.93 26.77 16.52
C ILE A 239 6.54 27.73 17.55
N PRO A 240 5.87 28.83 17.92
CA PRO A 240 6.35 29.70 18.97
C PRO A 240 6.45 28.91 20.29
N VAL A 241 7.61 28.88 20.90
CA VAL A 241 7.85 28.18 22.18
C VAL A 241 7.43 29.03 23.37
N ASN A 242 6.55 30.00 23.19
CA ASN A 242 6.02 30.83 24.25
C ASN A 242 4.58 30.45 24.53
N ALA A 243 4.40 29.34 25.22
CA ALA A 243 3.19 29.07 25.97
C ALA A 243 3.59 29.06 27.46
N ASN A 244 3.59 30.23 28.06
CA ASN A 244 3.38 30.40 29.49
C ASN A 244 1.97 30.87 29.71
#